data_d871a31db9cb140bbf08384cd45f41ff
#
_entry.id   d871a31db9cb140bbf08384cd45f41ff
#
_cell.length_a   1.000
_cell.length_b   1.000
_cell.length_c   1.000
_cell.angle_alpha   90.00
_cell.angle_beta   90.00
_cell.angle_gamma   90.00
#
_symmetry.space_group_name_H-M   'P 1'
#
loop_
_entity.id
_entity.type
_entity.pdbx_description
1 polymer ?
#
loop_
_entity_poly.entity_id
_entity_poly.type
_entity_poly.pdbx_seq_one_letter_code
_entity_poly.pdbx_strand_id
1 'polypeptide(L)'
;ENLQVSVASLAADCFCSERHMRTLLRQMQAAGWLSWQSRSGRGKRGDLQFLRTPESLRQEMMEAALNTGQQHNALALAQLAPEELRTLLNPFLGGYWQNDTPTLRIPYYRPLEPLYPGVLPGRAEQHLASQVFSGLTRFASDSVLPQGDLAHHWDISEDKLCWRFHIRPTLHWHNGDAVDARQLQQRFMMLLDLPALRTLFASVNTVEATHSHCLTFKLHHPDFWLAHRLASYACVLAHPHLPMSGTGPFQLTSFSKELVRLESHEHYHLNHPFLK
;
A
#
# COMPACT_ATOMS: atom_id res chain seq x y z
N GLU A 1 -11.08 -26.90 -29.60
CA GLU A 1 -11.92 -27.12 -30.81
C GLU A 1 -11.08 -27.03 -32.08
N ASN A 2 -11.32 -27.93 -33.03
CA ASN A 2 -10.65 -27.92 -34.33
C ASN A 2 -11.63 -27.34 -35.37
N LEU A 3 -11.24 -26.27 -36.02
CA LEU A 3 -12.04 -25.59 -37.03
C LEU A 3 -11.37 -25.65 -38.40
N GLN A 4 -12.14 -26.00 -39.43
CA GLN A 4 -11.66 -25.92 -40.83
C GLN A 4 -12.12 -24.61 -41.45
N VAL A 5 -11.23 -23.64 -41.53
CA VAL A 5 -11.53 -22.26 -41.97
C VAL A 5 -10.54 -21.78 -43.02
N SER A 6 -10.95 -20.82 -43.86
CA SER A 6 -10.03 -20.15 -44.77
C SER A 6 -9.51 -18.83 -44.17
N VAL A 7 -8.33 -18.39 -44.58
CA VAL A 7 -7.81 -17.08 -44.18
C VAL A 7 -8.74 -15.95 -44.61
N ALA A 8 -9.39 -16.09 -45.78
CA ALA A 8 -10.35 -15.10 -46.27
C ALA A 8 -11.59 -15.00 -45.35
N SER A 9 -12.13 -16.15 -44.88
CA SER A 9 -13.26 -16.16 -43.95
C SER A 9 -12.88 -15.53 -42.60
N LEU A 10 -11.75 -15.93 -42.00
CA LEU A 10 -11.26 -15.34 -40.77
C LEU A 10 -11.01 -13.83 -40.88
N ALA A 11 -10.48 -13.39 -42.05
CA ALA A 11 -10.25 -11.97 -42.29
C ALA A 11 -11.55 -11.18 -42.40
N ALA A 12 -12.58 -11.76 -43.02
CA ALA A 12 -13.91 -11.16 -43.10
C ALA A 12 -14.58 -11.08 -41.74
N ASP A 13 -14.55 -12.17 -40.95
CA ASP A 13 -15.13 -12.23 -39.60
C ASP A 13 -14.44 -11.24 -38.60
N CYS A 14 -13.13 -11.02 -38.81
CA CYS A 14 -12.34 -10.08 -37.99
C CYS A 14 -12.23 -8.66 -38.60
N PHE A 15 -12.97 -8.36 -39.66
CA PHE A 15 -12.97 -7.06 -40.33
C PHE A 15 -11.58 -6.55 -40.72
N CYS A 16 -10.68 -7.44 -41.18
CA CYS A 16 -9.31 -7.10 -41.52
C CYS A 16 -8.88 -7.68 -42.91
N SER A 17 -7.71 -7.26 -43.41
CA SER A 17 -7.17 -7.81 -44.62
C SER A 17 -6.61 -9.23 -44.42
N GLU A 18 -6.64 -10.08 -45.42
CA GLU A 18 -6.02 -11.42 -45.37
C GLU A 18 -4.53 -11.38 -45.01
N ARG A 19 -3.82 -10.34 -45.46
CA ARG A 19 -2.39 -10.13 -45.12
C ARG A 19 -2.23 -9.93 -43.61
N HIS A 20 -3.08 -9.10 -43.02
CA HIS A 20 -3.07 -8.84 -41.58
C HIS A 20 -3.47 -10.10 -40.78
N MET A 21 -4.50 -10.82 -41.25
CA MET A 21 -4.92 -12.08 -40.62
C MET A 21 -3.79 -13.12 -40.62
N ARG A 22 -3.01 -13.27 -41.69
CA ARG A 22 -1.84 -14.16 -41.70
C ARG A 22 -0.77 -13.73 -40.70
N THR A 23 -0.62 -12.43 -40.47
CA THR A 23 0.30 -11.92 -39.45
C THR A 23 -0.18 -12.25 -38.06
N LEU A 24 -1.48 -12.02 -37.76
CA LEU A 24 -2.09 -12.37 -36.48
C LEU A 24 -1.98 -13.86 -36.16
N LEU A 25 -2.33 -14.73 -37.13
CA LEU A 25 -2.23 -16.18 -36.93
C LEU A 25 -0.80 -16.63 -36.62
N ARG A 26 0.22 -16.04 -37.24
CA ARG A 26 1.62 -16.33 -36.94
C ARG A 26 2.02 -15.84 -35.53
N GLN A 27 1.58 -14.65 -35.13
CA GLN A 27 1.84 -14.13 -33.82
C GLN A 27 1.18 -14.96 -32.70
N MET A 28 -0.10 -15.32 -32.90
CA MET A 28 -0.83 -16.18 -31.96
C MET A 28 -0.24 -17.58 -31.84
N GLN A 29 0.23 -18.13 -32.97
CA GLN A 29 0.90 -19.43 -32.98
C GLN A 29 2.26 -19.37 -32.29
N ALA A 30 3.04 -18.31 -32.52
CA ALA A 30 4.30 -18.08 -31.82
C ALA A 30 4.12 -17.89 -30.30
N ALA A 31 2.99 -17.30 -29.91
CA ALA A 31 2.60 -17.15 -28.48
C ALA A 31 2.01 -18.45 -27.87
N GLY A 32 1.84 -19.50 -28.66
CA GLY A 32 1.28 -20.77 -28.17
C GLY A 32 -0.22 -20.75 -27.89
N TRP A 33 -0.96 -19.77 -28.43
CA TRP A 33 -2.41 -19.63 -28.22
C TRP A 33 -3.24 -20.51 -29.13
N LEU A 34 -2.74 -20.75 -30.34
CA LEU A 34 -3.36 -21.59 -31.34
C LEU A 34 -2.33 -22.35 -32.20
N SER A 35 -2.78 -23.37 -32.91
CA SER A 35 -2.06 -24.03 -33.98
C SER A 35 -2.78 -23.77 -35.30
N TRP A 36 -2.05 -23.32 -36.29
CA TRP A 36 -2.57 -23.09 -37.65
C TRP A 36 -1.80 -23.89 -38.68
N GLN A 37 -2.48 -24.76 -39.39
CA GLN A 37 -1.91 -25.53 -40.52
C GLN A 37 -2.61 -25.14 -41.83
N SER A 38 -1.88 -24.41 -42.67
CA SER A 38 -2.39 -24.03 -43.99
C SER A 38 -2.29 -25.19 -44.95
N ARG A 39 -3.35 -25.42 -45.72
CA ARG A 39 -3.31 -26.36 -46.88
C ARG A 39 -2.98 -25.60 -48.14
N SER A 40 -2.08 -26.14 -48.97
CA SER A 40 -1.67 -25.54 -50.24
C SER A 40 -2.83 -25.51 -51.25
N GLY A 41 -3.11 -24.32 -51.82
CA GLY A 41 -4.12 -24.14 -52.90
C GLY A 41 -5.03 -22.94 -52.62
N ARG A 42 -5.46 -22.27 -53.73
CA ARG A 42 -6.34 -21.08 -53.68
C ARG A 42 -7.70 -21.46 -53.08
N GLY A 43 -8.15 -20.82 -52.00
CA GLY A 43 -9.45 -21.07 -51.37
C GLY A 43 -9.54 -22.32 -50.46
N LYS A 44 -8.46 -23.06 -50.23
CA LYS A 44 -8.51 -24.24 -49.36
C LYS A 44 -8.58 -23.84 -47.90
N ARG A 45 -9.39 -24.59 -47.14
CA ARG A 45 -9.52 -24.45 -45.69
C ARG A 45 -8.28 -25.01 -44.98
N GLY A 46 -7.71 -24.27 -44.06
CA GLY A 46 -6.68 -24.72 -43.12
C GLY A 46 -7.31 -25.26 -41.84
N ASP A 47 -6.52 -25.98 -41.07
CA ASP A 47 -6.92 -26.50 -39.78
C ASP A 47 -6.46 -25.50 -38.70
N LEU A 48 -7.42 -24.91 -37.98
CA LEU A 48 -7.22 -24.01 -36.86
C LEU A 48 -7.59 -24.74 -35.57
N GLN A 49 -6.67 -24.83 -34.63
CA GLN A 49 -6.89 -25.41 -33.33
C GLN A 49 -6.54 -24.39 -32.25
N PHE A 50 -7.48 -24.01 -31.41
CA PHE A 50 -7.21 -23.22 -30.21
C PHE A 50 -6.57 -24.13 -29.18
N LEU A 51 -5.36 -23.75 -28.70
CA LEU A 51 -4.63 -24.42 -27.64
C LEU A 51 -4.98 -23.83 -26.29
N ARG A 52 -5.45 -22.58 -26.26
CA ARG A 52 -5.91 -21.84 -25.11
C ARG A 52 -7.30 -21.26 -25.35
N THR A 53 -8.11 -21.18 -24.32
CA THR A 53 -9.40 -20.47 -24.42
C THR A 53 -9.22 -18.98 -24.25
N PRO A 54 -10.08 -18.14 -24.84
CA PRO A 54 -10.05 -16.69 -24.60
C PRO A 54 -10.14 -16.31 -23.12
N GLU A 55 -10.88 -17.12 -22.34
CA GLU A 55 -11.03 -16.94 -20.89
C GLU A 55 -9.71 -17.20 -20.16
N SER A 56 -9.02 -18.30 -20.46
CA SER A 56 -7.72 -18.63 -19.84
C SER A 56 -6.65 -17.60 -20.19
N LEU A 57 -6.62 -17.10 -21.43
CA LEU A 57 -5.70 -16.04 -21.85
C LEU A 57 -5.99 -14.71 -21.15
N ARG A 58 -7.27 -14.32 -21.05
CA ARG A 58 -7.68 -13.12 -20.30
C ARG A 58 -7.29 -13.24 -18.84
N GLN A 59 -7.49 -14.39 -18.23
CA GLN A 59 -7.12 -14.63 -16.84
C GLN A 59 -5.60 -14.50 -16.64
N GLU A 60 -4.77 -15.15 -17.49
CA GLU A 60 -3.31 -15.04 -17.41
C GLU A 60 -2.81 -13.60 -17.62
N MET A 61 -3.38 -12.89 -18.60
CA MET A 61 -3.01 -11.48 -18.85
C MET A 61 -3.40 -10.58 -17.69
N MET A 62 -4.56 -10.85 -17.07
CA MET A 62 -5.04 -10.12 -15.90
C MET A 62 -4.19 -10.43 -14.66
N GLU A 63 -3.81 -11.70 -14.45
CA GLU A 63 -2.87 -12.11 -13.39
C GLU A 63 -1.53 -11.41 -13.56
N ALA A 64 -0.97 -11.41 -14.77
CA ALA A 64 0.28 -10.74 -15.07
C ALA A 64 0.19 -9.23 -14.82
N ALA A 65 -0.89 -8.57 -15.26
CA ALA A 65 -1.12 -7.15 -15.04
C ALA A 65 -1.31 -6.80 -13.56
N LEU A 66 -2.03 -7.63 -12.80
CA LEU A 66 -2.22 -7.47 -11.36
C LEU A 66 -0.91 -7.67 -10.59
N ASN A 67 -0.10 -8.66 -10.97
CA ASN A 67 1.19 -8.93 -10.35
C ASN A 67 2.23 -7.84 -10.64
N THR A 68 2.13 -7.15 -11.78
CA THR A 68 2.99 -6.00 -12.13
C THR A 68 2.46 -4.66 -11.64
N GLY A 69 1.32 -4.63 -10.92
CA GLY A 69 0.69 -3.40 -10.43
C GLY A 69 -0.04 -2.58 -11.51
N GLN A 70 -0.23 -3.12 -12.71
CA GLN A 70 -0.94 -2.47 -13.81
C GLN A 70 -2.46 -2.75 -13.75
N GLN A 71 -3.08 -2.44 -12.63
CA GLN A 71 -4.50 -2.72 -12.37
C GLN A 71 -5.43 -2.07 -13.38
N HIS A 72 -5.09 -0.86 -13.85
CA HIS A 72 -5.90 -0.16 -14.86
C HIS A 72 -5.91 -0.93 -16.20
N ASN A 73 -4.78 -1.50 -16.60
CA ASN A 73 -4.69 -2.35 -17.79
C ASN A 73 -5.45 -3.66 -17.62
N ALA A 74 -5.41 -4.26 -16.42
CA ALA A 74 -6.19 -5.45 -16.10
C ALA A 74 -7.70 -5.19 -16.23
N LEU A 75 -8.19 -4.05 -15.72
CA LEU A 75 -9.59 -3.64 -15.82
C LEU A 75 -10.00 -3.30 -17.27
N ALA A 76 -9.11 -2.64 -18.04
CA ALA A 76 -9.35 -2.32 -19.45
C ALA A 76 -9.40 -3.58 -20.34
N LEU A 77 -8.60 -4.60 -20.04
CA LEU A 77 -8.60 -5.89 -20.73
C LEU A 77 -9.88 -6.69 -20.43
N ALA A 78 -10.52 -6.42 -19.29
CA ALA A 78 -11.65 -7.22 -18.86
C ALA A 78 -12.90 -7.04 -19.73
N GLN A 79 -13.23 -5.83 -20.23
CA GLN A 79 -14.47 -5.51 -20.98
C GLN A 79 -15.71 -6.30 -20.51
N LEU A 80 -15.73 -6.68 -19.24
CA LEU A 80 -16.68 -7.62 -18.65
C LEU A 80 -17.81 -6.86 -17.95
N ALA A 81 -18.96 -7.51 -17.87
CA ALA A 81 -20.02 -7.04 -16.99
C ALA A 81 -19.50 -6.99 -15.51
N PRO A 82 -19.99 -6.07 -14.67
CA PRO A 82 -19.52 -5.92 -13.29
C PRO A 82 -19.51 -7.21 -12.46
N GLU A 83 -20.47 -8.10 -12.69
CA GLU A 83 -20.58 -9.39 -12.01
C GLU A 83 -19.50 -10.39 -12.44
N GLU A 84 -19.18 -10.44 -13.72
CA GLU A 84 -18.12 -11.28 -14.28
C GLU A 84 -16.76 -10.78 -13.81
N LEU A 85 -16.57 -9.45 -13.81
CA LEU A 85 -15.37 -8.82 -13.27
C LEU A 85 -15.16 -9.16 -11.80
N ARG A 86 -16.23 -9.11 -11.00
CA ARG A 86 -16.18 -9.49 -9.58
C ARG A 86 -15.76 -10.94 -9.40
N THR A 87 -16.35 -11.85 -10.17
CA THR A 87 -16.03 -13.28 -10.10
C THR A 87 -14.59 -13.56 -10.47
N LEU A 88 -14.08 -12.91 -11.52
CA LEU A 88 -12.68 -13.02 -11.96
C LEU A 88 -11.69 -12.39 -10.97
N LEU A 89 -12.06 -11.30 -10.30
CA LEU A 89 -11.19 -10.63 -9.33
C LEU A 89 -11.20 -11.30 -7.95
N ASN A 90 -12.26 -12.02 -7.59
CA ASN A 90 -12.38 -12.67 -6.29
C ASN A 90 -11.15 -13.48 -5.85
N PRO A 91 -10.50 -14.29 -6.72
CA PRO A 91 -9.29 -15.03 -6.34
C PRO A 91 -8.08 -14.13 -6.02
N PHE A 92 -8.12 -12.88 -6.48
CA PHE A 92 -7.02 -11.90 -6.30
C PHE A 92 -7.31 -10.86 -5.21
N LEU A 93 -8.49 -10.92 -4.58
CA LEU A 93 -8.92 -10.02 -3.52
C LEU A 93 -8.89 -10.73 -2.17
N GLY A 94 -8.63 -9.95 -1.12
CA GLY A 94 -8.56 -10.49 0.23
C GLY A 94 -7.19 -11.08 0.56
N GLY A 95 -7.17 -11.98 1.53
CA GLY A 95 -5.95 -12.66 1.98
C GLY A 95 -5.61 -13.87 1.10
N TYR A 96 -4.37 -13.98 0.69
CA TYR A 96 -3.85 -15.12 -0.06
C TYR A 96 -2.35 -15.33 0.21
N TRP A 97 -1.84 -16.48 -0.22
CA TRP A 97 -0.41 -16.80 -0.12
C TRP A 97 0.25 -16.58 -1.48
N GLN A 98 1.29 -15.75 -1.51
CA GLN A 98 2.12 -15.53 -2.68
C GLN A 98 3.55 -15.96 -2.38
N ASN A 99 4.06 -17.00 -3.04
CA ASN A 99 5.39 -17.55 -2.80
C ASN A 99 5.67 -17.78 -1.30
N ASP A 100 4.75 -18.45 -0.63
CA ASP A 100 4.81 -18.74 0.81
C ASP A 100 4.73 -17.50 1.72
N THR A 101 4.31 -16.38 1.16
CA THR A 101 4.18 -15.10 1.87
C THR A 101 2.71 -14.72 2.01
N PRO A 102 2.21 -14.52 3.25
CA PRO A 102 0.83 -14.09 3.46
C PRO A 102 0.63 -12.66 3.02
N THR A 103 -0.22 -12.48 2.03
CA THR A 103 -0.48 -11.19 1.37
C THR A 103 -1.96 -10.84 1.45
N LEU A 104 -2.27 -9.56 1.60
CA LEU A 104 -3.63 -9.02 1.57
C LEU A 104 -3.76 -7.99 0.45
N ARG A 105 -4.72 -8.18 -0.45
CA ARG A 105 -5.04 -7.24 -1.51
C ARG A 105 -6.44 -6.67 -1.31
N ILE A 106 -6.53 -5.36 -1.20
CA ILE A 106 -7.77 -4.62 -0.95
C ILE A 106 -8.03 -3.67 -2.12
N PRO A 107 -9.14 -3.83 -2.87
CA PRO A 107 -9.54 -2.85 -3.87
C PRO A 107 -10.02 -1.58 -3.19
N TYR A 108 -9.65 -0.42 -3.74
CA TYR A 108 -10.14 0.85 -3.26
C TYR A 108 -10.71 1.69 -4.40
N TYR A 109 -11.77 2.42 -4.14
CA TYR A 109 -12.62 3.06 -5.16
C TYR A 109 -12.05 4.39 -5.71
N ARG A 110 -11.00 4.93 -5.10
CA ARG A 110 -10.33 6.15 -5.52
C ARG A 110 -8.83 6.10 -5.24
N PRO A 111 -8.01 6.94 -5.90
CA PRO A 111 -6.63 7.15 -5.49
C PRO A 111 -6.54 7.60 -4.03
N LEU A 112 -5.52 7.13 -3.33
CA LEU A 112 -5.21 7.57 -1.97
C LEU A 112 -4.38 8.86 -2.02
N GLU A 113 -4.63 9.75 -1.06
CA GLU A 113 -3.81 10.92 -0.85
C GLU A 113 -2.49 10.55 -0.14
N PRO A 114 -1.40 11.31 -0.35
CA PRO A 114 -0.14 11.06 0.31
C PRO A 114 -0.27 10.97 1.84
N LEU A 115 0.39 9.98 2.43
CA LEU A 115 0.31 9.66 3.86
C LEU A 115 1.25 10.55 4.69
N TYR A 116 1.08 11.86 4.63
CA TYR A 116 1.88 12.76 5.47
C TYR A 116 1.28 12.84 6.88
N PRO A 117 2.09 12.64 7.95
CA PRO A 117 1.63 12.84 9.33
C PRO A 117 1.04 14.23 9.56
N GLY A 118 0.00 14.31 10.38
CA GLY A 118 -0.73 15.52 10.67
C GLY A 118 -2.20 15.37 10.30
N VAL A 119 -2.69 16.16 9.35
CA VAL A 119 -4.09 16.12 8.93
C VAL A 119 -4.24 15.24 7.69
N LEU A 120 -4.98 14.15 7.83
CA LEU A 120 -5.28 13.21 6.76
C LEU A 120 -6.78 13.25 6.41
N PRO A 121 -7.13 13.38 5.11
CA PRO A 121 -8.50 13.71 4.70
C PRO A 121 -9.47 12.53 4.84
N GLY A 122 -9.00 11.29 4.79
CA GLY A 122 -9.84 10.10 4.73
C GLY A 122 -9.50 9.03 5.78
N ARG A 123 -10.49 8.20 6.12
CA ARG A 123 -10.30 7.08 7.06
C ARG A 123 -9.29 6.05 6.56
N ALA A 124 -9.23 5.83 5.24
CA ALA A 124 -8.27 4.89 4.65
C ALA A 124 -6.84 5.41 4.81
N GLU A 125 -6.61 6.69 4.52
CA GLU A 125 -5.32 7.34 4.72
C GLU A 125 -4.91 7.33 6.19
N GLN A 126 -5.84 7.63 7.11
CA GLN A 126 -5.60 7.56 8.56
C GLN A 126 -5.23 6.15 9.01
N HIS A 127 -5.95 5.14 8.51
CA HIS A 127 -5.65 3.73 8.81
C HIS A 127 -4.28 3.33 8.27
N LEU A 128 -3.97 3.64 7.01
CA LEU A 128 -2.67 3.33 6.42
C LEU A 128 -1.52 4.08 7.11
N ALA A 129 -1.73 5.35 7.48
CA ALA A 129 -0.76 6.10 8.24
C ALA A 129 -0.44 5.45 9.60
N SER A 130 -1.44 4.87 10.28
CA SER A 130 -1.22 4.12 11.53
C SER A 130 -0.46 2.80 11.33
N GLN A 131 -0.39 2.29 10.09
CA GLN A 131 0.43 1.12 9.76
C GLN A 131 1.85 1.49 9.36
N VAL A 132 2.06 2.68 8.78
CA VAL A 132 3.36 3.14 8.30
C VAL A 132 4.13 3.91 9.36
N PHE A 133 3.42 4.67 10.19
CA PHE A 133 4.04 5.56 11.18
C PHE A 133 3.68 5.14 12.59
N SER A 134 4.57 5.43 13.54
CA SER A 134 4.33 5.28 14.98
C SER A 134 4.30 6.65 15.66
N GLY A 135 3.59 6.73 16.80
CA GLY A 135 3.61 7.87 17.69
C GLY A 135 4.45 7.60 18.95
N LEU A 136 4.53 8.56 19.86
CA LEU A 136 5.14 8.31 21.18
C LEU A 136 4.32 7.29 21.97
N THR A 137 3.01 7.39 21.86
CA THR A 137 2.03 6.51 22.49
C THR A 137 1.04 6.01 21.44
N ARG A 138 0.31 4.96 21.77
CA ARG A 138 -0.72 4.34 20.91
C ARG A 138 -1.88 3.82 21.76
N PHE A 139 -3.03 3.60 21.14
CA PHE A 139 -4.10 2.80 21.75
C PHE A 139 -3.95 1.34 21.33
N ALA A 140 -4.07 0.43 22.29
CA ALA A 140 -4.27 -0.97 21.98
C ALA A 140 -5.76 -1.22 21.72
N SER A 141 -6.07 -2.29 20.98
CA SER A 141 -7.45 -2.64 20.60
C SER A 141 -8.38 -2.94 21.78
N ASP A 142 -7.81 -3.31 22.91
CA ASP A 142 -8.48 -3.73 24.14
C ASP A 142 -8.39 -2.71 25.28
N SER A 143 -7.80 -1.53 25.04
CA SER A 143 -7.56 -0.52 26.07
C SER A 143 -7.96 0.88 25.62
N VAL A 144 -8.67 1.59 26.50
CA VAL A 144 -8.97 3.02 26.36
C VAL A 144 -7.84 3.90 26.87
N LEU A 145 -6.87 3.31 27.59
CA LEU A 145 -5.70 4.02 28.08
C LEU A 145 -4.55 3.94 27.07
N PRO A 146 -3.82 5.04 26.87
CA PRO A 146 -2.66 5.05 25.98
C PRO A 146 -1.56 4.13 26.54
N GLN A 147 -0.92 3.41 25.66
CA GLN A 147 0.23 2.57 25.93
C GLN A 147 1.47 3.14 25.24
N GLY A 148 2.65 2.71 25.67
CA GLY A 148 3.89 3.11 25.00
C GLY A 148 3.98 2.55 23.58
N ASP A 149 4.46 3.40 22.66
CA ASP A 149 4.83 3.02 21.30
C ASP A 149 6.31 3.30 21.09
N LEU A 150 6.73 4.40 20.47
CA LEU A 150 8.14 4.81 20.40
C LEU A 150 8.72 5.08 21.80
N ALA A 151 7.92 5.65 22.70
CA ALA A 151 8.26 5.73 24.12
C ALA A 151 7.83 4.43 24.83
N HIS A 152 8.72 3.84 25.61
CA HIS A 152 8.37 2.69 26.45
C HIS A 152 7.78 3.10 27.80
N HIS A 153 8.04 4.34 28.24
CA HIS A 153 7.59 4.89 29.50
C HIS A 153 7.56 6.42 29.43
N TRP A 154 6.79 7.05 30.31
CA TRP A 154 6.83 8.48 30.54
C TRP A 154 6.60 8.80 32.02
N ASP A 155 7.19 9.88 32.48
CA ASP A 155 6.98 10.46 33.82
C ASP A 155 6.48 11.90 33.70
N ILE A 156 5.80 12.35 34.74
CA ILE A 156 5.20 13.68 34.86
C ILE A 156 5.74 14.35 36.08
N SER A 157 6.24 15.59 35.97
CA SER A 157 6.71 16.38 37.10
C SER A 157 5.61 16.63 38.12
N GLU A 158 5.99 16.99 39.36
CA GLU A 158 5.04 17.26 40.45
C GLU A 158 4.07 18.40 40.13
N ASP A 159 4.55 19.46 39.48
CA ASP A 159 3.76 20.59 38.99
C ASP A 159 2.88 20.30 37.79
N LYS A 160 3.01 19.09 37.19
CA LYS A 160 2.29 18.61 35.97
C LYS A 160 2.57 19.45 34.72
N LEU A 161 3.64 20.22 34.70
CA LEU A 161 4.02 21.08 33.57
C LEU A 161 5.12 20.46 32.69
N CYS A 162 5.67 19.33 33.09
CA CYS A 162 6.74 18.68 32.38
C CYS A 162 6.45 17.18 32.19
N TRP A 163 6.39 16.72 30.95
CA TRP A 163 6.23 15.32 30.58
C TRP A 163 7.51 14.83 29.90
N ARG A 164 8.15 13.78 30.46
CA ARG A 164 9.34 13.15 29.89
C ARG A 164 8.99 11.80 29.29
N PHE A 165 9.18 11.65 28.00
CA PHE A 165 8.97 10.39 27.27
C PHE A 165 10.31 9.72 27.04
N HIS A 166 10.47 8.51 27.55
CA HIS A 166 11.66 7.68 27.42
C HIS A 166 11.56 6.82 26.16
N ILE A 167 12.36 7.19 25.17
CA ILE A 167 12.34 6.57 23.83
C ILE A 167 13.06 5.22 23.88
N ARG A 168 12.53 4.21 23.22
CA ARG A 168 13.18 2.90 23.08
C ARG A 168 14.54 3.02 22.41
N PRO A 169 15.58 2.34 22.89
CA PRO A 169 16.95 2.53 22.38
C PRO A 169 17.23 1.89 21.02
N THR A 170 16.39 0.95 20.57
CA THR A 170 16.65 0.14 19.36
C THR A 170 15.67 0.44 18.22
N LEU A 171 15.18 1.67 18.15
CA LEU A 171 14.25 2.07 17.10
C LEU A 171 14.98 2.35 15.79
N HIS A 172 14.37 1.93 14.69
CA HIS A 172 14.84 2.21 13.34
C HIS A 172 13.72 2.77 12.48
N TRP A 173 14.06 3.73 11.64
CA TRP A 173 13.23 4.15 10.54
C TRP A 173 13.19 3.05 9.45
N HIS A 174 12.19 3.09 8.58
CA HIS A 174 12.07 2.12 7.48
C HIS A 174 13.28 2.07 6.54
N ASN A 175 14.06 3.13 6.47
CA ASN A 175 15.31 3.18 5.70
C ASN A 175 16.52 2.55 6.44
N GLY A 176 16.32 2.05 7.65
CA GLY A 176 17.37 1.42 8.47
C GLY A 176 18.13 2.37 9.38
N ASP A 177 17.94 3.68 9.28
CA ASP A 177 18.59 4.64 10.16
C ASP A 177 18.06 4.51 11.60
N ALA A 178 18.92 4.68 12.60
CA ALA A 178 18.52 4.71 14.00
C ALA A 178 17.67 5.95 14.29
N VAL A 179 16.65 5.79 15.14
CA VAL A 179 15.81 6.91 15.60
C VAL A 179 16.49 7.61 16.77
N ASP A 180 16.58 8.94 16.69
CA ASP A 180 17.12 9.82 17.72
C ASP A 180 16.02 10.78 18.21
N ALA A 181 16.05 11.12 19.49
CA ALA A 181 15.10 12.07 20.10
C ALA A 181 15.13 13.47 19.45
N ARG A 182 16.26 13.89 18.88
CA ARG A 182 16.36 15.16 18.14
C ARG A 182 15.56 15.12 16.85
N GLN A 183 15.56 13.99 16.13
CA GLN A 183 14.73 13.80 14.95
C GLN A 183 13.25 13.86 15.31
N LEU A 184 12.84 13.21 16.41
CA LEU A 184 11.48 13.26 16.92
C LEU A 184 11.09 14.68 17.36
N GLN A 185 11.97 15.40 18.05
CA GLN A 185 11.76 16.80 18.40
C GLN A 185 11.51 17.65 17.14
N GLN A 186 12.36 17.52 16.13
CA GLN A 186 12.21 18.26 14.87
C GLN A 186 10.84 18.00 14.23
N ARG A 187 10.38 16.76 14.24
CA ARG A 187 9.06 16.41 13.71
C ARG A 187 7.93 16.98 14.54
N PHE A 188 8.02 16.96 15.86
CA PHE A 188 7.00 17.60 16.72
C PHE A 188 6.94 19.10 16.53
N MET A 189 8.08 19.77 16.37
CA MET A 189 8.09 21.21 16.07
C MET A 189 7.33 21.51 14.76
N MET A 190 7.49 20.68 13.72
CA MET A 190 6.74 20.82 12.49
C MET A 190 5.23 20.57 12.68
N LEU A 191 4.83 19.64 13.56
CA LEU A 191 3.42 19.38 13.87
C LEU A 191 2.78 20.53 14.67
N LEU A 192 3.54 21.11 15.61
CA LEU A 192 3.10 22.26 16.40
C LEU A 192 2.81 23.51 15.53
N ASP A 193 3.54 23.67 14.43
CA ASP A 193 3.37 24.78 13.48
C ASP A 193 2.15 24.59 12.57
N LEU A 194 1.54 23.40 12.52
CA LEU A 194 0.35 23.15 11.69
C LEU A 194 -0.90 23.82 12.29
N PRO A 195 -1.55 24.77 11.58
CA PRO A 195 -2.74 25.43 12.10
C PRO A 195 -3.88 24.49 12.51
N ALA A 196 -4.03 23.38 11.77
CA ALA A 196 -5.05 22.37 12.03
C ALA A 196 -4.82 21.59 13.34
N LEU A 197 -3.59 21.53 13.85
CA LEU A 197 -3.24 20.83 15.08
C LEU A 197 -3.10 21.77 16.29
N ARG A 198 -3.29 23.08 16.10
CA ARG A 198 -3.14 24.08 17.17
C ARG A 198 -3.96 23.76 18.41
N THR A 199 -5.21 23.33 18.25
CA THR A 199 -6.07 22.95 19.38
C THR A 199 -5.58 21.68 20.06
N LEU A 200 -5.04 20.72 19.29
CA LEU A 200 -4.51 19.47 19.81
C LEU A 200 -3.31 19.68 20.73
N PHE A 201 -2.48 20.66 20.42
CA PHE A 201 -1.24 21.00 21.14
C PHE A 201 -1.36 22.30 21.96
N ALA A 202 -2.56 22.80 22.24
CA ALA A 202 -2.76 24.08 22.93
C ALA A 202 -2.09 24.20 24.31
N SER A 203 -1.89 23.07 24.99
CA SER A 203 -1.17 23.02 26.28
C SER A 203 0.35 23.03 26.15
N VAL A 204 0.89 22.70 24.95
CA VAL A 204 2.32 22.52 24.74
C VAL A 204 3.02 23.85 24.49
N ASN A 205 4.02 24.18 25.32
CA ASN A 205 4.86 25.33 25.15
C ASN A 205 6.07 25.00 24.23
N THR A 206 6.82 23.94 24.57
CA THR A 206 7.98 23.52 23.82
C THR A 206 8.22 22.02 23.94
N VAL A 207 8.94 21.46 22.95
CA VAL A 207 9.40 20.07 22.95
C VAL A 207 10.92 20.06 22.82
N GLU A 208 11.60 19.39 23.73
CA GLU A 208 13.06 19.38 23.83
C GLU A 208 13.61 17.95 23.85
N ALA A 209 14.63 17.66 23.06
CA ALA A 209 15.43 16.45 23.18
C ALA A 209 16.49 16.64 24.26
N THR A 210 16.19 16.22 25.48
CA THR A 210 17.11 16.38 26.63
C THR A 210 18.30 15.41 26.56
N HIS A 211 18.07 14.22 25.98
CA HIS A 211 19.08 13.20 25.71
C HIS A 211 18.69 12.46 24.42
N SER A 212 19.58 11.60 23.90
CA SER A 212 19.34 10.81 22.68
C SER A 212 18.06 9.94 22.75
N HIS A 213 17.64 9.57 23.97
CA HIS A 213 16.47 8.71 24.20
C HIS A 213 15.46 9.37 25.17
N CYS A 214 15.43 10.70 25.25
CA CYS A 214 14.47 11.40 26.09
C CYS A 214 13.92 12.63 25.39
N LEU A 215 12.60 12.66 25.23
CA LEU A 215 11.86 13.78 24.69
C LEU A 215 10.99 14.41 25.77
N THR A 216 11.17 15.70 26.01
CA THR A 216 10.51 16.44 27.10
C THR A 216 9.55 17.46 26.52
N PHE A 217 8.28 17.35 26.91
CA PHE A 217 7.24 18.36 26.63
C PHE A 217 7.11 19.28 27.82
N LYS A 218 7.31 20.57 27.64
CA LYS A 218 7.00 21.62 28.62
C LYS A 218 5.67 22.25 28.28
N LEU A 219 4.80 22.41 29.24
CA LEU A 219 3.42 22.85 29.06
C LEU A 219 3.21 24.25 29.63
N HIS A 220 2.24 25.01 29.06
CA HIS A 220 1.76 26.28 29.60
C HIS A 220 0.86 26.10 30.85
N HIS A 221 0.14 24.96 30.90
CA HIS A 221 -0.78 24.58 31.96
C HIS A 221 -0.85 23.06 32.09
N PRO A 222 -1.24 22.50 33.23
CA PRO A 222 -1.38 21.08 33.44
C PRO A 222 -2.32 20.44 32.40
N ASP A 223 -1.90 19.31 31.85
CA ASP A 223 -2.65 18.58 30.82
C ASP A 223 -2.53 17.07 31.05
N PHE A 224 -3.59 16.48 31.60
CA PHE A 224 -3.66 15.05 31.90
C PHE A 224 -3.95 14.17 30.70
N TRP A 225 -4.35 14.78 29.56
CA TRP A 225 -4.71 14.08 28.33
C TRP A 225 -3.61 14.09 27.26
N LEU A 226 -2.43 14.60 27.59
CA LEU A 226 -1.35 14.71 26.60
C LEU A 226 -1.01 13.34 25.97
N ALA A 227 -0.81 12.29 26.78
CA ALA A 227 -0.50 10.95 26.25
C ALA A 227 -1.63 10.38 25.38
N HIS A 228 -2.91 10.69 25.67
CA HIS A 228 -4.04 10.29 24.83
C HIS A 228 -4.02 11.01 23.47
N ARG A 229 -3.72 12.31 23.45
CA ARG A 229 -3.62 13.06 22.21
C ARG A 229 -2.45 12.62 21.35
N LEU A 230 -1.32 12.30 21.99
CA LEU A 230 -0.13 11.78 21.30
C LEU A 230 -0.34 10.38 20.71
N ALA A 231 -1.37 9.64 21.14
CA ALA A 231 -1.78 8.37 20.54
C ALA A 231 -2.66 8.52 19.29
N SER A 232 -3.01 9.76 18.92
CA SER A 232 -3.79 10.04 17.72
C SER A 232 -2.98 9.83 16.44
N TYR A 233 -3.63 9.41 15.36
CA TYR A 233 -3.03 9.33 14.02
C TYR A 233 -2.44 10.68 13.55
N ALA A 234 -2.92 11.81 14.07
CA ALA A 234 -2.38 13.13 13.77
C ALA A 234 -1.02 13.41 14.40
N CYS A 235 -0.63 12.62 15.41
CA CYS A 235 0.63 12.75 16.14
C CYS A 235 1.66 11.67 15.80
N VAL A 236 1.40 10.86 14.79
CA VAL A 236 2.41 9.89 14.29
C VAL A 236 3.55 10.63 13.60
N LEU A 237 4.72 10.01 13.55
CA LEU A 237 5.96 10.68 13.15
C LEU A 237 6.56 10.01 11.91
N ALA A 238 6.97 10.83 10.97
CA ALA A 238 7.75 10.43 9.80
C ALA A 238 9.22 10.81 9.99
N HIS A 239 10.09 10.18 9.20
CA HIS A 239 11.49 10.57 9.12
C HIS A 239 11.64 12.04 8.71
N PRO A 240 12.57 12.83 9.31
CA PRO A 240 12.67 14.27 9.05
C PRO A 240 12.87 14.65 7.57
N HIS A 241 13.59 13.82 6.82
CA HIS A 241 13.92 14.08 5.42
C HIS A 241 13.21 13.16 4.42
N LEU A 242 12.50 12.13 4.90
CA LEU A 242 11.79 11.16 4.08
C LEU A 242 10.33 11.07 4.57
N PRO A 243 9.44 11.96 4.09
CA PRO A 243 8.12 12.16 4.68
C PRO A 243 7.17 10.94 4.57
N MET A 244 7.49 9.97 3.71
CA MET A 244 6.76 8.72 3.56
C MET A 244 7.43 7.53 4.28
N SER A 245 8.53 7.74 4.99
CA SER A 245 9.24 6.76 5.80
C SER A 245 8.88 6.94 7.28
N GLY A 246 8.41 5.90 7.92
CA GLY A 246 8.04 5.86 9.34
C GLY A 246 8.83 4.82 10.13
N THR A 247 8.25 4.43 11.24
CA THR A 247 8.74 3.38 12.16
C THR A 247 7.67 2.33 12.44
N GLY A 248 6.56 2.38 11.73
CA GLY A 248 5.41 1.50 11.91
C GLY A 248 5.67 0.05 11.47
N PRO A 249 4.68 -0.84 11.67
CA PRO A 249 4.82 -2.28 11.34
C PRO A 249 4.99 -2.56 9.85
N PHE A 250 4.60 -1.62 8.99
CA PHE A 250 4.75 -1.75 7.54
C PHE A 250 5.50 -0.56 6.95
N GLN A 251 6.39 -0.85 6.02
CA GLN A 251 7.07 0.14 5.21
C GLN A 251 6.37 0.31 3.86
N LEU A 252 6.35 1.52 3.34
CA LEU A 252 5.77 1.85 2.06
C LEU A 252 6.79 1.61 0.95
N THR A 253 6.56 0.61 0.10
CA THR A 253 7.46 0.23 -1.00
C THR A 253 7.03 0.78 -2.34
N SER A 254 5.75 1.13 -2.50
CA SER A 254 5.22 1.81 -3.69
C SER A 254 4.03 2.69 -3.32
N PHE A 255 3.98 3.88 -3.92
CA PHE A 255 2.84 4.78 -3.79
C PHE A 255 2.57 5.46 -5.13
N SER A 256 1.47 5.08 -5.77
CA SER A 256 0.98 5.68 -7.00
C SER A 256 -0.54 5.85 -6.95
N LYS A 257 -1.12 6.44 -7.98
CA LYS A 257 -2.60 6.56 -8.09
C LYS A 257 -3.28 5.21 -8.24
N GLU A 258 -2.58 4.24 -8.79
CA GLU A 258 -3.09 2.90 -9.13
C GLU A 258 -2.77 1.86 -8.06
N LEU A 259 -1.66 2.03 -7.33
CA LEU A 259 -1.17 1.03 -6.40
C LEU A 259 -0.49 1.68 -5.18
N VAL A 260 -0.90 1.25 -4.01
CA VAL A 260 -0.16 1.45 -2.75
C VAL A 260 0.26 0.09 -2.24
N ARG A 261 1.57 -0.12 -2.08
CA ARG A 261 2.15 -1.36 -1.60
C ARG A 261 2.87 -1.14 -0.28
N LEU A 262 2.55 -1.98 0.68
CA LEU A 262 3.17 -2.04 2.00
C LEU A 262 3.84 -3.41 2.16
N GLU A 263 4.98 -3.42 2.82
CA GLU A 263 5.70 -4.64 3.20
C GLU A 263 6.05 -4.57 4.69
N SER A 264 6.13 -5.71 5.36
CA SER A 264 6.44 -5.74 6.79
C SER A 264 7.81 -5.12 7.09
N HIS A 265 7.88 -4.35 8.17
CA HIS A 265 9.12 -3.74 8.65
C HIS A 265 9.85 -4.73 9.56
N GLU A 266 11.00 -5.23 9.13
CA GLU A 266 11.79 -6.26 9.85
C GLU A 266 12.27 -5.79 11.22
N HIS A 267 12.53 -4.49 11.40
CA HIS A 267 13.01 -3.90 12.66
C HIS A 267 11.90 -3.24 13.47
N TYR A 268 10.64 -3.64 13.24
CA TYR A 268 9.54 -3.10 14.02
C TYR A 268 9.69 -3.45 15.50
N HIS A 269 9.57 -2.45 16.34
CA HIS A 269 9.90 -2.51 17.78
C HIS A 269 8.84 -3.18 18.66
N LEU A 270 7.70 -3.56 18.11
CA LEU A 270 6.64 -4.31 18.77
C LEU A 270 6.42 -5.66 18.06
N ASN A 271 5.23 -6.24 18.18
CA ASN A 271 4.92 -7.52 17.55
C ASN A 271 4.90 -7.40 16.02
N HIS A 272 5.65 -8.25 15.34
CA HIS A 272 5.66 -8.29 13.88
C HIS A 272 4.29 -8.64 13.32
N PRO A 273 3.85 -7.97 12.23
CA PRO A 273 2.61 -8.32 11.57
C PRO A 273 2.71 -9.70 10.91
N PHE A 274 1.58 -10.39 10.82
CA PHE A 274 1.48 -11.67 10.10
C PHE A 274 1.62 -11.50 8.58
N LEU A 275 1.04 -10.43 8.03
CA LEU A 275 1.20 -10.07 6.63
C LEU A 275 2.62 -9.56 6.36
N LYS A 276 3.16 -9.90 5.20
CA LYS A 276 4.50 -9.47 4.78
C LYS A 276 4.47 -8.56 3.58
#